data_50459b63ea15e0daf1f25ac77876acd4
#
_entry.id   50459b63ea15e0daf1f25ac77876acd4
#
_cell.length_a   1.000
_cell.length_b   1.000
_cell.length_c   1.000
_cell.angle_alpha   90.00
_cell.angle_beta   90.00
_cell.angle_gamma   90.00
#
_symmetry.space_group_name_H-M   'P 1'
#
loop_
_entity.id
_entity.type
_entity.pdbx_description
1 polymer ?
#
loop_
_entity_poly.entity_id
_entity_poly.type
_entity_poly.pdbx_seq_one_letter_code
_entity_poly.pdbx_strand_id
1 'polypeptide(L)'
;TELKQNEKELLRLKDGIEILPNGLMFWDENDTLIANNKSAIDFLKEYGFDLSIGKTRDQLREHMINNSFVVVPEDIERDKHFTKIKKEWDGFSGKRSRETNFSNGKTLLFTDSRLEDGSTISLWSDITDIKEGEKSLQQLSDAIEIIPNMLMLWDKDNHLLMANEKARSIQKRMGFDLKPGVSR
;
A
#
# COMPACT_ATOMS: atom_id res chain seq x y z
N THR A 1 11.25 38.98 15.80
CA THR A 1 12.53 38.32 16.10
C THR A 1 12.52 36.93 15.47
N GLU A 2 13.67 36.47 15.03
CA GLU A 2 13.89 35.18 14.35
C GLU A 2 13.28 33.99 15.13
N LEU A 3 13.39 33.99 16.45
CA LEU A 3 12.83 32.96 17.33
C LEU A 3 11.29 32.83 17.17
N LYS A 4 10.56 33.93 17.16
CA LYS A 4 9.11 33.93 16.95
C LYS A 4 8.69 33.50 15.55
N GLN A 5 9.51 33.75 14.56
CA GLN A 5 9.30 33.29 13.20
C GLN A 5 9.44 31.77 13.11
N ASN A 6 10.50 31.23 13.70
CA ASN A 6 10.78 29.79 13.73
C ASN A 6 9.68 29.04 14.51
N GLU A 7 9.22 29.57 15.65
CA GLU A 7 8.09 28.98 16.38
C GLU A 7 6.80 28.94 15.55
N LYS A 8 6.50 30.01 14.81
CA LYS A 8 5.32 30.06 13.94
C LYS A 8 5.41 29.07 12.78
N GLU A 9 6.58 28.88 12.21
CA GLU A 9 6.82 27.90 11.12
C GLU A 9 6.69 26.47 11.63
N LEU A 10 7.25 26.16 12.80
CA LEU A 10 7.09 24.85 13.45
C LEU A 10 5.62 24.55 13.77
N LEU A 11 4.86 25.53 14.25
CA LEU A 11 3.44 25.35 14.53
C LEU A 11 2.66 25.05 13.24
N ARG A 12 2.93 25.77 12.16
CA ARG A 12 2.29 25.51 10.85
C ARG A 12 2.62 24.14 10.28
N LEU A 13 3.87 23.69 10.43
CA LEU A 13 4.30 22.35 10.04
C LEU A 13 3.55 21.28 10.85
N LYS A 14 3.45 21.46 12.15
CA LYS A 14 2.70 20.59 13.04
C LYS A 14 1.23 20.51 12.63
N ASP A 15 0.57 21.66 12.44
CA ASP A 15 -0.83 21.72 12.02
C ASP A 15 -1.02 21.04 10.65
N GLY A 16 -0.07 21.24 9.71
CA GLY A 16 -0.09 20.57 8.41
C GLY A 16 0.03 19.05 8.51
N ILE A 17 0.86 18.53 9.40
CA ILE A 17 1.00 17.10 9.66
C ILE A 17 -0.27 16.50 10.28
N GLU A 18 -0.91 17.23 11.20
CA GLU A 18 -2.13 16.78 11.87
C GLU A 18 -3.34 16.62 10.94
N ILE A 19 -3.42 17.39 9.87
CA ILE A 19 -4.54 17.32 8.91
C ILE A 19 -4.30 16.31 7.76
N LEU A 20 -3.12 15.67 7.69
CA LEU A 20 -2.86 14.66 6.67
C LEU A 20 -3.82 13.48 6.82
N PRO A 21 -4.46 13.01 5.72
CA PRO A 21 -5.32 11.82 5.77
C PRO A 21 -4.52 10.53 6.00
N ASN A 22 -3.23 10.57 5.70
CA ASN A 22 -2.29 9.47 5.87
C ASN A 22 -1.81 9.40 7.32
N GLY A 23 -1.69 8.20 7.87
CA GLY A 23 -1.10 8.03 9.19
C GLY A 23 0.42 8.22 9.14
N LEU A 24 0.94 9.04 10.04
CA LEU A 24 2.37 9.32 10.17
C LEU A 24 2.84 8.97 11.58
N MET A 25 3.94 8.26 11.64
CA MET A 25 4.64 7.90 12.87
C MET A 25 6.13 8.20 12.72
N PHE A 26 6.73 8.76 13.73
CA PHE A 26 8.16 9.03 13.79
C PHE A 26 8.77 8.26 14.96
N TRP A 27 9.78 7.46 14.67
CA TRP A 27 10.46 6.55 15.60
C TRP A 27 11.91 6.99 15.75
N ASP A 28 12.42 6.95 16.98
CA ASP A 28 13.84 7.18 17.21
C ASP A 28 14.72 5.99 16.74
N GLU A 29 16.02 6.09 16.93
CA GLU A 29 17.01 5.06 16.56
C GLU A 29 16.81 3.73 17.34
N ASN A 30 16.05 3.74 18.44
CA ASN A 30 15.70 2.57 19.24
C ASN A 30 14.30 2.02 18.93
N ASP A 31 13.69 2.46 17.81
CA ASP A 31 12.31 2.13 17.43
C ASP A 31 11.26 2.52 18.49
N THR A 32 11.51 3.62 19.23
CA THR A 32 10.55 4.21 20.18
C THR A 32 9.81 5.36 19.49
N LEU A 33 8.49 5.42 19.67
CA LEU A 33 7.63 6.45 19.07
C LEU A 33 7.90 7.81 19.71
N ILE A 34 8.28 8.80 18.92
CA ILE A 34 8.57 10.17 19.34
C ILE A 34 7.58 11.19 18.80
N ALA A 35 6.89 10.88 17.69
CA ALA A 35 5.82 11.71 17.14
C ALA A 35 4.84 10.87 16.31
N ASN A 36 3.61 11.32 16.23
CA ASN A 36 2.55 10.76 15.38
C ASN A 36 1.56 11.87 15.03
N ASN A 37 0.67 11.61 14.07
CA ASN A 37 -0.46 12.49 13.76
C ASN A 37 -1.79 11.85 14.15
N LYS A 38 -2.84 12.66 14.09
CA LYS A 38 -4.20 12.25 14.45
C LYS A 38 -4.68 11.03 13.64
N SER A 39 -4.40 10.97 12.32
CA SER A 39 -4.80 9.84 11.48
C SER A 39 -4.18 8.52 11.95
N ALA A 40 -2.92 8.53 12.41
CA ALA A 40 -2.28 7.33 12.96
C ALA A 40 -2.91 6.89 14.28
N ILE A 41 -3.21 7.85 15.16
CA ILE A 41 -3.86 7.58 16.45
C ILE A 41 -5.26 7.00 16.23
N ASP A 42 -6.09 7.65 15.43
CA ASP A 42 -7.48 7.26 15.20
C ASP A 42 -7.55 5.85 14.56
N PHE A 43 -6.69 5.57 13.59
CA PHE A 43 -6.61 4.25 12.97
C PHE A 43 -6.26 3.15 13.98
N LEU A 44 -5.17 3.30 14.73
CA LEU A 44 -4.73 2.26 15.66
C LEU A 44 -5.67 2.08 16.86
N LYS A 45 -6.41 3.14 17.21
CA LYS A 45 -7.46 3.06 18.21
C LYS A 45 -8.62 2.14 17.80
N GLU A 46 -8.95 2.07 16.49
CA GLU A 46 -9.94 1.11 15.97
C GLU A 46 -9.52 -0.35 16.24
N TYR A 47 -8.21 -0.61 16.34
CA TYR A 47 -7.64 -1.92 16.67
C TYR A 47 -7.30 -2.08 18.15
N GLY A 48 -7.75 -1.17 19.01
CA GLY A 48 -7.52 -1.22 20.46
C GLY A 48 -6.07 -0.95 20.88
N PHE A 49 -5.25 -0.35 20.01
CA PHE A 49 -3.87 0.02 20.37
C PHE A 49 -3.78 1.50 20.73
N ASP A 50 -3.26 1.76 21.93
CA ASP A 50 -2.92 3.12 22.37
C ASP A 50 -1.55 3.53 21.80
N LEU A 51 -1.57 4.39 20.76
CA LEU A 51 -0.37 4.92 20.11
C LEU A 51 0.16 6.15 20.86
N SER A 52 0.48 5.99 22.14
CA SER A 52 1.11 7.05 22.95
C SER A 52 2.63 7.11 22.70
N ILE A 53 3.18 8.32 22.85
CA ILE A 53 4.63 8.55 22.78
C ILE A 53 5.36 7.66 23.80
N GLY A 54 6.50 7.11 23.39
CA GLY A 54 7.28 6.16 24.19
C GLY A 54 6.93 4.69 23.96
N LYS A 55 5.87 4.36 23.21
CA LYS A 55 5.60 2.99 22.77
C LYS A 55 6.65 2.54 21.77
N THR A 56 7.03 1.23 21.83
CA THR A 56 7.96 0.68 20.87
C THR A 56 7.24 0.11 19.66
N ARG A 57 7.93 0.07 18.53
CA ARG A 57 7.43 -0.56 17.32
C ARG A 57 7.12 -2.05 17.52
N ASP A 58 7.90 -2.75 18.34
CA ASP A 58 7.65 -4.16 18.65
C ASP A 58 6.34 -4.35 19.43
N GLN A 59 6.02 -3.46 20.40
CA GLN A 59 4.72 -3.48 21.09
C GLN A 59 3.55 -3.34 20.11
N LEU A 60 3.66 -2.44 19.14
CA LEU A 60 2.64 -2.30 18.09
C LEU A 60 2.51 -3.58 17.25
N ARG A 61 3.64 -4.14 16.79
CA ARG A 61 3.64 -5.36 15.97
C ARG A 61 3.05 -6.56 16.72
N GLU A 62 3.48 -6.78 17.95
CA GLU A 62 2.97 -7.86 18.81
C GLU A 62 1.46 -7.72 19.00
N HIS A 63 0.96 -6.52 19.29
CA HIS A 63 -0.47 -6.26 19.40
C HIS A 63 -1.23 -6.64 18.12
N MET A 64 -0.74 -6.19 16.97
CA MET A 64 -1.41 -6.42 15.68
C MET A 64 -1.44 -7.91 15.31
N ILE A 65 -0.41 -8.66 15.65
CA ILE A 65 -0.30 -10.10 15.34
C ILE A 65 -1.10 -10.93 16.34
N ASN A 66 -0.95 -10.69 17.63
CA ASN A 66 -1.63 -11.45 18.67
C ASN A 66 -3.16 -11.37 18.56
N ASN A 67 -3.67 -10.24 18.11
CA ASN A 67 -5.10 -10.03 17.87
C ASN A 67 -5.56 -10.37 16.45
N SER A 68 -4.69 -10.92 15.61
CA SER A 68 -5.04 -11.34 14.24
C SER A 68 -5.57 -10.21 13.35
N PHE A 69 -5.12 -8.97 13.58
CA PHE A 69 -5.56 -7.82 12.79
C PHE A 69 -4.92 -7.77 11.41
N VAL A 70 -3.74 -8.36 11.26
CA VAL A 70 -3.03 -8.47 9.98
C VAL A 70 -3.26 -9.86 9.39
N VAL A 71 -3.59 -9.91 8.10
CA VAL A 71 -3.73 -11.17 7.36
C VAL A 71 -2.33 -11.73 7.09
N VAL A 72 -2.08 -12.94 7.63
CA VAL A 72 -0.87 -13.69 7.36
C VAL A 72 -1.20 -14.74 6.28
N PRO A 73 -0.35 -14.95 5.26
CA PRO A 73 -0.56 -16.00 4.27
C PRO A 73 -0.74 -17.37 4.91
N GLU A 74 -1.67 -18.19 4.38
CA GLU A 74 -2.06 -19.47 4.96
C GLU A 74 -0.91 -20.50 5.05
N ASP A 75 0.09 -20.36 4.15
CA ASP A 75 1.28 -21.21 4.07
C ASP A 75 2.40 -20.81 5.03
N ILE A 76 2.23 -19.74 5.81
CA ILE A 76 3.25 -19.20 6.70
C ILE A 76 2.72 -19.20 8.15
N GLU A 77 3.44 -19.85 9.06
CA GLU A 77 3.17 -19.72 10.50
C GLU A 77 3.37 -18.28 10.97
N ARG A 78 2.48 -17.76 11.81
CA ARG A 78 2.49 -16.37 12.30
C ARG A 78 3.83 -15.95 12.90
N ASP A 79 4.43 -16.80 13.73
CA ASP A 79 5.71 -16.51 14.38
C ASP A 79 6.85 -16.41 13.37
N LYS A 80 6.83 -17.23 12.33
CA LYS A 80 7.80 -17.17 11.23
C LYS A 80 7.61 -15.92 10.39
N HIS A 81 6.34 -15.55 10.14
CA HIS A 81 6.02 -14.30 9.42
C HIS A 81 6.52 -13.08 10.19
N PHE A 82 6.27 -13.03 11.49
CA PHE A 82 6.75 -11.97 12.37
C PHE A 82 8.29 -11.88 12.40
N THR A 83 8.96 -13.00 12.60
CA THR A 83 10.41 -13.06 12.61
C THR A 83 11.02 -12.59 11.28
N LYS A 84 10.41 -12.95 10.16
CA LYS A 84 10.80 -12.50 8.83
C LYS A 84 10.68 -10.99 8.70
N ILE A 85 9.50 -10.42 9.06
CA ILE A 85 9.28 -8.97 9.00
C ILE A 85 10.28 -8.24 9.89
N LYS A 86 10.53 -8.72 11.11
CA LYS A 86 11.50 -8.11 12.02
C LYS A 86 12.90 -8.12 11.42
N LYS A 87 13.35 -9.24 10.88
CA LYS A 87 14.67 -9.36 10.23
C LYS A 87 14.81 -8.42 9.02
N GLU A 88 13.76 -8.32 8.20
CA GLU A 88 13.73 -7.39 7.08
C GLU A 88 13.76 -5.93 7.55
N TRP A 89 13.15 -5.66 8.71
CA TRP A 89 13.18 -4.34 9.33
C TRP A 89 14.57 -3.98 9.84
N ASP A 90 15.20 -4.87 10.57
CA ASP A 90 16.50 -4.64 11.17
C ASP A 90 17.60 -4.39 10.12
N GLY A 91 17.45 -5.01 8.94
CA GLY A 91 18.42 -4.92 7.85
C GLY A 91 18.17 -3.81 6.82
N PHE A 92 17.04 -3.06 6.91
CA PHE A 92 16.77 -2.08 5.87
C PHE A 92 17.49 -0.75 6.09
N SER A 93 17.86 -0.09 4.99
CA SER A 93 18.39 1.27 4.95
C SER A 93 17.67 2.07 3.85
N GLY A 94 17.66 3.39 3.97
CA GLY A 94 17.01 4.26 3.01
C GLY A 94 15.47 4.18 3.07
N LYS A 95 14.82 3.88 1.94
CA LYS A 95 13.36 3.84 1.81
C LYS A 95 12.87 2.47 1.38
N ARG A 96 11.75 2.02 1.97
CA ARG A 96 11.04 0.81 1.55
C ARG A 96 9.53 1.03 1.60
N SER A 97 8.81 0.25 0.81
CA SER A 97 7.34 0.22 0.85
C SER A 97 6.86 -1.24 0.92
N ARG A 98 5.73 -1.45 1.60
CA ARG A 98 5.06 -2.75 1.69
C ARG A 98 3.56 -2.58 1.78
N GLU A 99 2.84 -3.47 1.15
CA GLU A 99 1.39 -3.59 1.32
C GLU A 99 1.09 -4.54 2.50
N THR A 100 0.06 -4.22 3.26
CA THR A 100 -0.40 -5.04 4.38
C THR A 100 -1.92 -5.13 4.33
N ASN A 101 -2.43 -6.35 4.28
CA ASN A 101 -3.86 -6.62 4.34
C ASN A 101 -4.31 -6.82 5.79
N PHE A 102 -5.39 -6.15 6.15
CA PHE A 102 -5.99 -6.21 7.46
C PHE A 102 -7.23 -7.12 7.45
N SER A 103 -7.53 -7.73 8.60
CA SER A 103 -8.66 -8.67 8.75
C SER A 103 -10.04 -8.03 8.53
N ASN A 104 -10.15 -6.71 8.59
CA ASN A 104 -11.36 -5.96 8.27
C ASN A 104 -11.50 -5.62 6.76
N GLY A 105 -10.64 -6.16 5.90
CA GLY A 105 -10.65 -5.95 4.46
C GLY A 105 -9.85 -4.75 3.97
N LYS A 106 -9.33 -3.90 4.86
CA LYS A 106 -8.47 -2.77 4.46
C LYS A 106 -7.12 -3.25 3.95
N THR A 107 -6.60 -2.57 2.93
CA THR A 107 -5.23 -2.72 2.43
C THR A 107 -4.48 -1.40 2.62
N LEU A 108 -3.40 -1.44 3.39
CA LEU A 108 -2.57 -0.26 3.65
C LEU A 108 -1.22 -0.41 2.95
N LEU A 109 -0.78 0.68 2.35
CA LEU A 109 0.59 0.84 1.86
C LEU A 109 1.42 1.56 2.92
N PHE A 110 2.34 0.85 3.53
CA PHE A 110 3.33 1.42 4.44
C PHE A 110 4.57 1.85 3.65
N THR A 111 5.04 3.05 3.92
CA THR A 111 6.31 3.56 3.42
C THR A 111 7.16 3.99 4.60
N ASP A 112 8.27 3.30 4.79
CA ASP A 112 9.23 3.57 5.84
C ASP A 112 10.48 4.22 5.24
N SER A 113 10.96 5.29 5.86
CA SER A 113 12.19 6.00 5.47
C SER A 113 13.11 6.11 6.68
N ARG A 114 14.28 5.45 6.63
CA ARG A 114 15.30 5.53 7.68
C ARG A 114 16.22 6.71 7.40
N LEU A 115 16.39 7.56 8.39
CA LEU A 115 17.26 8.74 8.35
C LEU A 115 18.70 8.37 8.72
N GLU A 116 19.64 9.31 8.51
CA GLU A 116 21.05 9.09 8.77
C GLU A 116 21.37 8.85 10.25
N ASP A 117 20.58 9.43 11.15
CA ASP A 117 20.69 9.25 12.61
C ASP A 117 20.09 7.94 13.11
N GLY A 118 19.56 7.08 12.21
CA GLY A 118 18.91 5.82 12.54
C GLY A 118 17.44 5.93 12.85
N SER A 119 16.90 7.13 13.04
CA SER A 119 15.46 7.34 13.22
C SER A 119 14.67 6.97 11.96
N THR A 120 13.36 6.73 12.12
CA THR A 120 12.52 6.28 10.99
C THR A 120 11.21 7.04 10.94
N ILE A 121 10.86 7.50 9.75
CA ILE A 121 9.52 8.00 9.43
C ILE A 121 8.74 6.87 8.78
N SER A 122 7.60 6.52 9.36
CA SER A 122 6.62 5.57 8.79
C SER A 122 5.38 6.33 8.37
N LEU A 123 5.07 6.26 7.09
CA LEU A 123 3.84 6.79 6.50
C LEU A 123 3.00 5.60 6.03
N TRP A 124 1.69 5.64 6.24
CA TRP A 124 0.79 4.68 5.63
C TRP A 124 -0.42 5.36 4.99
N SER A 125 -0.89 4.75 3.93
CA SER A 125 -2.03 5.20 3.15
C SER A 125 -3.01 4.06 2.99
N ASP A 126 -4.31 4.33 3.12
CA ASP A 126 -5.35 3.37 2.75
C ASP A 126 -5.44 3.32 1.22
N ILE A 127 -5.17 2.14 0.66
CA ILE A 127 -5.21 1.88 -0.79
C ILE A 127 -6.29 0.86 -1.15
N THR A 128 -7.26 0.63 -0.25
CA THR A 128 -8.31 -0.37 -0.40
C THR A 128 -9.10 -0.15 -1.70
N ASP A 129 -9.59 1.06 -1.92
CA ASP A 129 -10.37 1.40 -3.13
C ASP A 129 -9.55 1.19 -4.42
N ILE A 130 -8.25 1.49 -4.37
CA ILE A 130 -7.33 1.27 -5.50
C ILE A 130 -7.23 -0.22 -5.79
N LYS A 131 -7.04 -1.05 -4.75
CA LYS A 131 -6.93 -2.52 -4.89
C LYS A 131 -8.24 -3.17 -5.34
N GLU A 132 -9.36 -2.71 -4.85
CA GLU A 132 -10.68 -3.17 -5.29
C GLU A 132 -10.93 -2.80 -6.77
N GLY A 133 -10.55 -1.60 -7.19
CA GLY A 133 -10.60 -1.17 -8.57
C GLY A 133 -9.71 -2.02 -9.49
N GLU A 134 -8.45 -2.26 -9.12
CA GLU A 134 -7.53 -3.13 -9.83
C GLU A 134 -8.10 -4.55 -9.99
N LYS A 135 -8.64 -5.13 -8.91
CA LYS A 135 -9.26 -6.45 -8.92
C LYS A 135 -10.49 -6.50 -9.83
N SER A 136 -11.33 -5.47 -9.78
CA SER A 136 -12.53 -5.40 -10.63
C SER A 136 -12.17 -5.30 -12.11
N LEU A 137 -11.16 -4.50 -12.46
CA LEU A 137 -10.65 -4.41 -13.83
C LEU A 137 -10.06 -5.74 -14.29
N GLN A 138 -9.33 -6.45 -13.44
CA GLN A 138 -8.79 -7.76 -13.78
C GLN A 138 -9.91 -8.78 -14.02
N GLN A 139 -10.92 -8.83 -13.15
CA GLN A 139 -12.08 -9.71 -13.32
C GLN A 139 -12.83 -9.44 -14.61
N LEU A 140 -13.01 -8.16 -14.96
CA LEU A 140 -13.64 -7.78 -16.23
C LEU A 140 -12.78 -8.22 -17.42
N SER A 141 -11.48 -8.03 -17.36
CA SER A 141 -10.53 -8.47 -18.39
C SER A 141 -10.62 -10.00 -18.58
N ASP A 142 -10.57 -10.76 -17.48
CA ASP A 142 -10.67 -12.21 -17.52
C ASP A 142 -12.01 -12.69 -18.10
N ALA A 143 -13.12 -12.02 -17.71
CA ALA A 143 -14.44 -12.31 -18.26
C ALA A 143 -14.50 -12.08 -19.78
N ILE A 144 -13.88 -11.00 -20.28
CA ILE A 144 -13.81 -10.71 -21.71
C ILE A 144 -13.03 -11.79 -22.47
N GLU A 145 -11.95 -12.29 -21.87
CA GLU A 145 -11.11 -13.33 -22.51
C GLU A 145 -11.87 -14.65 -22.73
N ILE A 146 -12.78 -15.03 -21.84
CA ILE A 146 -13.54 -16.29 -21.94
C ILE A 146 -14.80 -16.18 -22.80
N ILE A 147 -15.19 -15.00 -23.30
CA ILE A 147 -16.36 -14.84 -24.17
C ILE A 147 -16.18 -15.70 -25.45
N PRO A 148 -17.15 -16.57 -25.78
CA PRO A 148 -17.02 -17.48 -26.92
C PRO A 148 -17.06 -16.79 -28.30
N ASN A 149 -17.54 -15.54 -28.32
CA ASN A 149 -17.61 -14.73 -29.54
C ASN A 149 -16.31 -13.91 -29.70
N MET A 150 -15.99 -13.61 -30.97
CA MET A 150 -14.89 -12.68 -31.27
C MET A 150 -15.27 -11.29 -30.74
N LEU A 151 -14.38 -10.71 -29.93
CA LEU A 151 -14.52 -9.34 -29.47
C LEU A 151 -13.24 -8.58 -29.81
N MET A 152 -13.38 -7.46 -30.49
CA MET A 152 -12.32 -6.55 -30.85
C MET A 152 -12.78 -5.12 -30.58
N LEU A 153 -11.96 -4.35 -29.92
CA LEU A 153 -12.19 -2.92 -29.67
C LEU A 153 -11.13 -2.10 -30.40
N TRP A 154 -11.60 -1.09 -31.10
CA TRP A 154 -10.77 -0.20 -31.91
C TRP A 154 -10.94 1.24 -31.41
N ASP A 155 -9.88 2.02 -31.48
CA ASP A 155 -9.98 3.46 -31.20
C ASP A 155 -10.60 4.24 -32.38
N LYS A 156 -10.72 5.55 -32.21
CA LYS A 156 -11.26 6.46 -33.24
C LYS A 156 -10.39 6.54 -34.52
N ASP A 157 -9.12 6.17 -34.42
CA ASP A 157 -8.13 6.18 -35.51
C ASP A 157 -7.92 4.79 -36.13
N ASN A 158 -8.82 3.84 -35.80
CA ASN A 158 -8.81 2.44 -36.25
C ASN A 158 -7.57 1.64 -35.82
N HIS A 159 -7.00 1.95 -34.63
CA HIS A 159 -6.00 1.09 -34.01
C HIS A 159 -6.66 0.14 -33.04
N LEU A 160 -6.21 -1.11 -33.03
CA LEU A 160 -6.70 -2.14 -32.13
C LEU A 160 -6.31 -1.77 -30.70
N LEU A 161 -7.31 -1.56 -29.83
CA LEU A 161 -7.12 -1.38 -28.39
C LEU A 161 -7.08 -2.73 -27.68
N MET A 162 -7.98 -3.65 -28.06
CA MET A 162 -8.14 -4.94 -27.39
C MET A 162 -8.74 -5.97 -28.34
N ALA A 163 -8.33 -7.23 -28.19
CA ALA A 163 -8.96 -8.39 -28.78
C ALA A 163 -8.98 -9.52 -27.74
N ASN A 164 -10.09 -10.23 -27.58
CA ASN A 164 -10.13 -11.38 -26.69
C ASN A 164 -9.46 -12.62 -27.32
N GLU A 165 -9.23 -13.66 -26.52
CA GLU A 165 -8.56 -14.90 -26.96
C GLU A 165 -9.24 -15.52 -28.19
N LYS A 166 -10.57 -15.51 -28.25
CA LYS A 166 -11.32 -16.00 -29.40
C LYS A 166 -11.00 -15.25 -30.70
N ALA A 167 -10.93 -13.92 -30.62
CA ALA A 167 -10.56 -13.08 -31.76
C ALA A 167 -9.11 -13.35 -32.20
N ARG A 168 -8.16 -13.36 -31.26
CA ARG A 168 -6.74 -13.63 -31.54
C ARG A 168 -6.56 -15.01 -32.17
N SER A 169 -7.18 -16.05 -31.61
CA SER A 169 -7.05 -17.42 -32.10
C SER A 169 -7.58 -17.60 -33.51
N ILE A 170 -8.72 -16.97 -33.85
CA ILE A 170 -9.30 -17.06 -35.21
C ILE A 170 -8.46 -16.28 -36.21
N GLN A 171 -8.07 -15.05 -35.89
CA GLN A 171 -7.26 -14.21 -36.78
C GLN A 171 -5.87 -14.80 -37.01
N LYS A 172 -5.27 -15.42 -36.03
CA LYS A 172 -3.98 -16.11 -36.16
C LYS A 172 -4.06 -17.27 -37.17
N ARG A 173 -5.18 -18.04 -37.18
CA ARG A 173 -5.41 -19.09 -38.20
C ARG A 173 -5.57 -18.52 -39.61
N MET A 174 -6.02 -17.28 -39.73
CA MET A 174 -6.14 -16.55 -41.00
C MET A 174 -4.84 -15.82 -41.38
N GLY A 175 -3.75 -15.97 -40.63
CA GLY A 175 -2.46 -15.36 -40.91
C GLY A 175 -2.28 -13.95 -40.35
N PHE A 176 -3.21 -13.46 -39.53
CA PHE A 176 -3.15 -12.13 -38.89
C PHE A 176 -2.72 -12.22 -37.44
N ASP A 177 -1.78 -11.37 -37.04
CA ASP A 177 -1.34 -11.25 -35.64
C ASP A 177 -1.94 -9.98 -34.99
N LEU A 178 -3.00 -10.17 -34.21
CA LEU A 178 -3.69 -9.08 -33.53
C LEU A 178 -2.94 -8.66 -32.27
N LYS A 179 -2.22 -7.56 -32.36
CA LYS A 179 -1.57 -6.90 -31.21
C LYS A 179 -2.16 -5.50 -31.03
N PRO A 180 -2.25 -5.00 -29.78
CA PRO A 180 -2.60 -3.60 -29.54
C PRO A 180 -1.77 -2.65 -30.41
N GLY A 181 -2.43 -1.64 -31.00
CA GLY A 181 -1.81 -0.67 -31.90
C GLY A 181 -1.79 -1.05 -33.39
N VAL A 182 -2.19 -2.29 -33.77
CA VAL A 182 -2.33 -2.66 -35.18
C VAL A 182 -3.48 -1.87 -35.80
N SER A 183 -3.26 -1.34 -37.01
CA SER A 183 -4.29 -0.65 -37.80
C SER A 183 -5.26 -1.68 -38.41
N ARG A 184 -6.53 -1.30 -38.52
CA ARG A 184 -7.59 -2.13 -39.10
C ARG A 184 -7.40 -2.37 -40.60
#